data_b910cbb7814805f174d9448d0246a2b0
#
_entry.id   b910cbb7814805f174d9448d0246a2b0
#
_cell.length_a   1.000
_cell.length_b   1.000
_cell.length_c   1.000
_cell.angle_alpha   90.00
_cell.angle_beta   90.00
_cell.angle_gamma   90.00
#
_symmetry.space_group_name_H-M   'P 1'
#
loop_
_entity.id
_entity.type
_entity.pdbx_description
1 polymer ?
#
loop_
_entity_poly.entity_id
_entity_poly.type
_entity_poly.pdbx_seq_one_letter_code
_entity_poly.pdbx_strand_id
1 'polypeptide(L)'
;PVQGSLLGVDLAGILTWGAFTYPAAFLVTDTTNRLFGMGPARRVVVVGFAFGVALTLIAALGIAAGVSRSGALSLWQALFHDPDAFAMLRTALASGSAFLAAQLLDIKVFDVLRRQVWWKAPAASSLVGSFIDTLIFFFLAFAGTGLPWASWAAGDFCAKLVMIGLLLYPFRLLVRLFSTPFRSPA
;
A
#
# COMPACT_ATOMS: atom_id res chain seq x y z
N PRO A 1 -13.73 -3.50 4.32
CA PRO A 1 -13.74 -2.67 5.52
C PRO A 1 -13.43 -3.47 6.79
N VAL A 2 -12.98 -2.77 7.83
CA VAL A 2 -12.78 -3.34 9.16
C VAL A 2 -14.14 -3.37 9.86
N GLN A 3 -14.59 -4.55 10.29
CA GLN A 3 -15.87 -4.68 11.01
C GLN A 3 -15.69 -4.34 12.50
N GLY A 4 -16.62 -3.60 13.06
CA GLY A 4 -16.64 -3.23 14.47
C GLY A 4 -16.95 -1.74 14.70
N SER A 5 -17.15 -1.37 15.96
CA SER A 5 -17.34 0.04 16.35
C SER A 5 -16.33 0.43 17.43
N LEU A 6 -15.78 1.63 17.32
CA LEU A 6 -14.89 2.22 18.30
C LEU A 6 -15.47 3.59 18.72
N LEU A 7 -15.67 3.79 20.02
CA LEU A 7 -16.24 5.04 20.57
C LEU A 7 -17.56 5.48 19.89
N GLY A 8 -18.40 4.50 19.47
CA GLY A 8 -19.68 4.77 18.81
C GLY A 8 -19.58 5.06 17.31
N VAL A 9 -18.38 4.98 16.72
CA VAL A 9 -18.15 5.16 15.28
C VAL A 9 -18.04 3.78 14.62
N ASP A 10 -18.82 3.53 13.56
CA ASP A 10 -18.70 2.31 12.77
C ASP A 10 -17.41 2.32 11.94
N LEU A 11 -16.50 1.41 12.26
CA LEU A 11 -15.20 1.30 11.60
C LEU A 11 -15.33 0.87 10.14
N ALA A 12 -16.38 0.12 9.79
CA ALA A 12 -16.62 -0.30 8.40
C ALA A 12 -16.87 0.90 7.47
N GLY A 13 -17.37 1.99 8.00
CA GLY A 13 -17.61 3.23 7.26
C GLY A 13 -16.39 4.13 7.07
N ILE A 14 -15.26 3.84 7.74
CA ILE A 14 -14.10 4.76 7.75
C ILE A 14 -12.74 4.06 7.60
N LEU A 15 -12.65 2.73 7.78
CA LEU A 15 -11.38 2.02 7.79
C LEU A 15 -11.36 0.83 6.83
N THR A 16 -10.25 0.69 6.14
CA THR A 16 -9.92 -0.48 5.34
C THR A 16 -8.74 -1.25 5.95
N TRP A 17 -8.62 -2.54 5.69
CA TRP A 17 -7.45 -3.32 6.09
C TRP A 17 -6.16 -2.80 5.46
N GLY A 18 -6.26 -2.15 4.32
CA GLY A 18 -5.14 -1.47 3.65
C GLY A 18 -4.46 -0.45 4.54
N ALA A 19 -5.21 0.30 5.35
CA ALA A 19 -4.67 1.31 6.27
C ALA A 19 -3.61 0.75 7.24
N PHE A 20 -3.69 -0.54 7.57
CA PHE A 20 -2.76 -1.21 8.47
C PHE A 20 -1.63 -1.96 7.74
N THR A 21 -1.90 -2.49 6.55
CA THR A 21 -0.93 -3.31 5.80
C THR A 21 0.01 -2.47 4.93
N TYR A 22 -0.47 -1.39 4.32
CA TYR A 22 0.34 -0.51 3.47
C TYR A 22 1.53 0.13 4.20
N PRO A 23 1.41 0.62 5.45
CA PRO A 23 2.55 1.16 6.17
C PRO A 23 3.69 0.16 6.41
N ALA A 24 3.39 -1.15 6.45
CA ALA A 24 4.42 -2.17 6.52
C ALA A 24 5.29 -2.21 5.24
N ALA A 25 4.70 -1.94 4.07
CA ALA A 25 5.46 -1.83 2.82
C ALA A 25 6.44 -0.64 2.86
N PHE A 26 6.03 0.51 3.41
CA PHE A 26 6.94 1.65 3.63
C PHE A 26 8.09 1.29 4.58
N LEU A 27 7.81 0.57 5.67
CA LEU A 27 8.86 0.11 6.59
C LEU A 27 9.94 -0.71 5.88
N VAL A 28 9.55 -1.65 5.01
CA VAL A 28 10.48 -2.47 4.22
C VAL A 28 11.30 -1.60 3.26
N THR A 29 10.62 -0.70 2.55
CA THR A 29 11.25 0.21 1.58
C THR A 29 12.20 1.17 2.25
N ASP A 30 11.79 1.80 3.36
CA ASP A 30 12.61 2.73 4.15
C ASP A 30 13.84 2.05 4.74
N THR A 31 13.66 0.86 5.31
CA THR A 31 14.78 0.07 5.85
C THR A 31 15.77 -0.29 4.75
N THR A 32 15.27 -0.72 3.58
CA THR A 32 16.11 -1.03 2.42
C THR A 32 16.83 0.22 1.92
N ASN A 33 16.13 1.35 1.84
CA ASN A 33 16.72 2.62 1.41
C ASN A 33 17.80 3.10 2.40
N ARG A 34 17.55 2.96 3.71
CA ARG A 34 18.52 3.34 4.74
C ARG A 34 19.81 2.54 4.67
N LEU A 35 19.70 1.23 4.49
CA LEU A 35 20.82 0.30 4.53
C LEU A 35 21.57 0.21 3.19
N PHE A 36 20.84 0.17 2.08
CA PHE A 36 21.38 -0.17 0.76
C PHE A 36 21.24 0.96 -0.27
N GLY A 37 20.46 2.01 0.04
CA GLY A 37 20.24 3.14 -0.84
C GLY A 37 19.05 3.01 -1.77
N MET A 38 18.82 4.07 -2.54
CA MET A 38 17.63 4.25 -3.39
C MET A 38 17.50 3.20 -4.50
N GLY A 39 18.61 2.74 -5.08
CA GLY A 39 18.59 1.73 -6.17
C GLY A 39 17.96 0.41 -5.75
N PRO A 40 18.48 -0.28 -4.71
CA PRO A 40 17.88 -1.47 -4.16
C PRO A 40 16.44 -1.26 -3.66
N ALA A 41 16.11 -0.13 -3.00
CA ALA A 41 14.77 0.17 -2.55
C ALA A 41 13.77 0.19 -3.73
N ARG A 42 14.11 0.83 -4.85
CA ARG A 42 13.28 0.80 -6.07
C ARG A 42 13.06 -0.61 -6.62
N ARG A 43 14.10 -1.45 -6.62
CA ARG A 43 13.98 -2.84 -7.07
C ARG A 43 13.01 -3.63 -6.19
N VAL A 44 13.09 -3.46 -4.88
CA VAL A 44 12.15 -4.10 -3.94
C VAL A 44 10.70 -3.70 -4.24
N VAL A 45 10.45 -2.42 -4.48
CA VAL A 45 9.10 -1.93 -4.85
C VAL A 45 8.63 -2.53 -6.16
N VAL A 46 9.45 -2.50 -7.22
CA VAL A 46 9.08 -3.03 -8.53
C VAL A 46 8.84 -4.54 -8.49
N VAL A 47 9.72 -5.30 -7.84
CA VAL A 47 9.58 -6.75 -7.70
C VAL A 47 8.35 -7.10 -6.85
N GLY A 48 8.15 -6.41 -5.72
CA GLY A 48 6.97 -6.59 -4.87
C GLY A 48 5.67 -6.28 -5.61
N PHE A 49 5.65 -5.20 -6.39
CA PHE A 49 4.52 -4.84 -7.25
C PHE A 49 4.25 -5.90 -8.32
N ALA A 50 5.27 -6.32 -9.06
CA ALA A 50 5.15 -7.35 -10.08
C ALA A 50 4.63 -8.68 -9.50
N PHE A 51 5.12 -9.06 -8.32
CA PHE A 51 4.64 -10.23 -7.60
C PHE A 51 3.18 -10.09 -7.18
N GLY A 52 2.78 -8.93 -6.65
CA GLY A 52 1.39 -8.64 -6.29
C GLY A 52 0.45 -8.70 -7.51
N VAL A 53 0.86 -8.13 -8.64
CA VAL A 53 0.11 -8.21 -9.91
C VAL A 53 0.00 -9.67 -10.37
N ALA A 54 1.09 -10.44 -10.34
CA ALA A 54 1.07 -11.85 -10.74
C ALA A 54 0.11 -12.68 -9.88
N LEU A 55 0.13 -12.50 -8.56
CA LEU A 55 -0.81 -13.18 -7.65
C LEU A 55 -2.26 -12.79 -7.93
N THR A 56 -2.52 -11.51 -8.19
CA THR A 56 -3.87 -11.03 -8.52
C THR A 56 -4.37 -11.64 -9.84
N LEU A 57 -3.50 -11.72 -10.86
CA LEU A 57 -3.84 -12.35 -12.14
C LEU A 57 -4.10 -13.86 -11.98
N ILE A 58 -3.28 -14.57 -11.20
CA ILE A 58 -3.49 -16.00 -10.94
C ILE A 58 -4.83 -16.22 -10.23
N ALA A 59 -5.15 -15.42 -9.23
CA ALA A 59 -6.43 -15.49 -8.53
C ALA A 59 -7.61 -15.19 -9.47
N ALA A 60 -7.51 -14.14 -10.29
CA ALA A 60 -8.53 -13.78 -11.26
C ALA A 60 -8.76 -14.87 -12.31
N LEU A 61 -7.69 -15.49 -12.83
CA LEU A 61 -7.77 -16.61 -13.77
C LEU A 61 -8.40 -17.86 -13.12
N GLY A 62 -8.09 -18.11 -11.84
CA GLY A 62 -8.71 -19.20 -11.08
C GLY A 62 -10.22 -19.03 -10.93
N ILE A 63 -10.68 -17.82 -10.59
CA ILE A 63 -12.10 -17.47 -10.50
C ILE A 63 -12.75 -17.59 -11.88
N ALA A 64 -12.13 -17.04 -12.92
CA ALA A 64 -12.65 -17.10 -14.29
C ALA A 64 -12.79 -18.53 -14.81
N ALA A 65 -11.84 -19.42 -14.51
CA ALA A 65 -11.92 -20.84 -14.86
C ALA A 65 -13.08 -21.54 -14.14
N GLY A 66 -13.38 -21.17 -12.90
CA GLY A 66 -14.54 -21.64 -12.15
C GLY A 66 -15.86 -21.18 -12.77
N VAL A 67 -15.96 -19.91 -13.14
CA VAL A 67 -17.16 -19.31 -13.76
C VAL A 67 -17.38 -19.83 -15.18
N SER A 68 -16.33 -20.05 -15.98
CA SER A 68 -16.44 -20.59 -17.33
C SER A 68 -17.01 -22.00 -17.36
N ARG A 69 -16.75 -22.83 -16.33
CA ARG A 69 -17.35 -24.17 -16.20
C ARG A 69 -18.86 -24.14 -15.95
N SER A 70 -19.41 -23.05 -15.45
CA SER A 70 -20.84 -22.86 -15.22
C SER A 70 -21.60 -22.33 -16.44
N GLY A 71 -20.96 -22.22 -17.61
CA GLY A 71 -21.59 -21.74 -18.85
C GLY A 71 -21.78 -20.23 -18.92
N ALA A 72 -21.13 -19.47 -18.06
CA ALA A 72 -21.19 -18.02 -18.06
C ALA A 72 -20.29 -17.40 -19.13
N LEU A 73 -20.66 -16.20 -19.53
CA LEU A 73 -20.08 -15.30 -20.53
C LEU A 73 -18.53 -15.33 -20.61
N SER A 74 -17.98 -14.99 -21.77
CA SER A 74 -16.54 -14.82 -21.92
C SER A 74 -16.00 -13.84 -20.86
N LEU A 75 -14.74 -14.05 -20.40
CA LEU A 75 -14.09 -13.22 -19.38
C LEU A 75 -14.23 -11.71 -19.67
N TRP A 76 -14.08 -11.33 -20.94
CA TRP A 76 -14.21 -9.95 -21.37
C TRP A 76 -15.64 -9.39 -21.22
N GLN A 77 -16.65 -10.18 -21.51
CA GLN A 77 -18.03 -9.78 -21.31
C GLN A 77 -18.36 -9.60 -19.83
N ALA A 78 -17.87 -10.50 -18.97
CA ALA A 78 -18.04 -10.36 -17.52
C ALA A 78 -17.36 -9.10 -16.97
N LEU A 79 -16.12 -8.82 -17.39
CA LEU A 79 -15.36 -7.66 -16.89
C LEU A 79 -15.95 -6.31 -17.27
N PHE A 80 -16.62 -6.19 -18.44
CA PHE A 80 -17.09 -4.89 -18.92
C PHE A 80 -18.61 -4.71 -18.84
N HIS A 81 -19.38 -5.77 -18.68
CA HIS A 81 -20.85 -5.70 -18.59
C HIS A 81 -21.37 -5.97 -17.18
N ASP A 82 -20.56 -6.58 -16.30
CA ASP A 82 -20.91 -6.76 -14.90
C ASP A 82 -20.40 -5.55 -14.09
N PRO A 83 -21.31 -4.75 -13.46
CA PRO A 83 -20.94 -3.59 -12.66
C PRO A 83 -19.97 -3.93 -11.51
N ASP A 84 -20.11 -5.11 -10.89
CA ASP A 84 -19.26 -5.53 -9.77
C ASP A 84 -17.85 -5.89 -10.25
N ALA A 85 -17.74 -6.60 -11.37
CA ALA A 85 -16.46 -6.92 -11.99
C ALA A 85 -15.72 -5.65 -12.45
N PHE A 86 -16.44 -4.68 -13.04
CA PHE A 86 -15.87 -3.39 -13.41
C PHE A 86 -15.38 -2.58 -12.20
N ALA A 87 -16.15 -2.57 -11.10
CA ALA A 87 -15.76 -1.90 -9.86
C ALA A 87 -14.50 -2.55 -9.25
N MET A 88 -14.39 -3.88 -9.29
CA MET A 88 -13.19 -4.61 -8.85
C MET A 88 -11.96 -4.26 -9.70
N LEU A 89 -12.10 -4.22 -11.03
CA LEU A 89 -11.02 -3.84 -11.94
C LEU A 89 -10.56 -2.39 -11.68
N ARG A 90 -11.51 -1.47 -11.56
CA ARG A 90 -11.24 -0.07 -11.23
C ARG A 90 -10.47 0.07 -9.91
N THR A 91 -10.91 -0.65 -8.87
CA THR A 91 -10.26 -0.66 -7.55
C THR A 91 -8.84 -1.24 -7.62
N ALA A 92 -8.64 -2.33 -8.37
CA ALA A 92 -7.33 -2.94 -8.54
C ALA A 92 -6.34 -2.00 -9.26
N LEU A 93 -6.78 -1.33 -10.33
CA LEU A 93 -5.98 -0.34 -11.05
C LEU A 93 -5.67 0.88 -10.18
N ALA A 94 -6.65 1.37 -9.42
CA ALA A 94 -6.47 2.46 -8.47
C ALA A 94 -5.43 2.11 -7.39
N SER A 95 -5.54 0.91 -6.80
CA SER A 95 -4.61 0.42 -5.79
C SER A 95 -3.18 0.28 -6.33
N GLY A 96 -3.02 -0.33 -7.51
CA GLY A 96 -1.71 -0.50 -8.13
C GLY A 96 -1.03 0.83 -8.46
N SER A 97 -1.76 1.77 -9.04
CA SER A 97 -1.22 3.10 -9.38
C SER A 97 -0.90 3.93 -8.15
N ALA A 98 -1.76 3.90 -7.13
CA ALA A 98 -1.51 4.56 -5.85
C ALA A 98 -0.25 4.01 -5.18
N PHE A 99 -0.13 2.67 -5.08
CA PHE A 99 1.04 1.99 -4.52
C PHE A 99 2.34 2.42 -5.20
N LEU A 100 2.41 2.33 -6.53
CA LEU A 100 3.63 2.68 -7.27
C LEU A 100 4.00 4.15 -7.10
N ALA A 101 3.05 5.06 -7.25
CA ALA A 101 3.29 6.49 -7.13
C ALA A 101 3.77 6.84 -5.71
N ALA A 102 3.08 6.33 -4.69
CA ALA A 102 3.41 6.59 -3.30
C ALA A 102 4.79 6.03 -2.91
N GLN A 103 5.07 4.77 -3.25
CA GLN A 103 6.33 4.11 -2.91
C GLN A 103 7.54 4.75 -3.61
N LEU A 104 7.41 5.11 -4.89
CA LEU A 104 8.49 5.76 -5.61
C LEU A 104 8.75 7.19 -5.11
N LEU A 105 7.70 7.89 -4.68
CA LEU A 105 7.82 9.21 -4.06
C LEU A 105 8.45 9.10 -2.67
N ASP A 106 7.99 8.16 -1.86
CA ASP A 106 8.54 7.84 -0.54
C ASP A 106 10.07 7.63 -0.61
N ILE A 107 10.54 6.77 -1.52
CA ILE A 107 11.96 6.52 -1.73
C ILE A 107 12.74 7.81 -2.01
N LYS A 108 12.19 8.71 -2.82
CA LYS A 108 12.84 10.00 -3.14
C LYS A 108 12.91 10.93 -1.94
N VAL A 109 11.79 11.08 -1.23
CA VAL A 109 11.71 11.92 -0.03
C VAL A 109 12.64 11.40 1.05
N PHE A 110 12.64 10.08 1.27
CA PHE A 110 13.56 9.43 2.21
C PHE A 110 15.02 9.72 1.87
N ASP A 111 15.41 9.54 0.61
CA ASP A 111 16.80 9.72 0.17
C ASP A 111 17.30 11.16 0.38
N VAL A 112 16.46 12.16 0.09
CA VAL A 112 16.75 13.58 0.36
C VAL A 112 16.99 13.84 1.85
N LEU A 113 16.21 13.17 2.72
CA LEU A 113 16.27 13.36 4.18
C LEU A 113 17.17 12.34 4.88
N ARG A 114 17.77 11.42 4.17
CA ARG A 114 18.53 10.27 4.69
C ARG A 114 19.65 10.66 5.66
N ARG A 115 20.27 11.81 5.47
CA ARG A 115 21.37 12.32 6.32
C ARG A 115 20.89 13.06 7.57
N GLN A 116 19.59 13.27 7.71
CA GLN A 116 18.98 13.92 8.86
C GLN A 116 18.90 12.96 10.08
N VAL A 117 18.34 13.46 11.18
CA VAL A 117 18.06 12.65 12.37
C VAL A 117 17.29 11.39 11.99
N TRP A 118 17.60 10.26 12.60
CA TRP A 118 17.17 8.91 12.22
C TRP A 118 15.66 8.74 11.94
N TRP A 119 14.82 9.48 12.64
CA TRP A 119 13.35 9.39 12.50
C TRP A 119 12.76 10.32 11.44
N LYS A 120 13.46 11.41 11.07
CA LYS A 120 12.93 12.41 10.14
C LYS A 120 12.71 11.85 8.74
N ALA A 121 13.65 11.06 8.24
CA ALA A 121 13.53 10.48 6.92
C ALA A 121 12.31 9.55 6.83
N PRO A 122 12.18 8.47 7.65
CA PRO A 122 11.04 7.58 7.56
C PRO A 122 9.71 8.26 7.90
N ALA A 123 9.67 9.18 8.87
CA ALA A 123 8.44 9.88 9.21
C ALA A 123 7.94 10.77 8.07
N ALA A 124 8.83 11.57 7.47
CA ALA A 124 8.43 12.49 6.39
C ALA A 124 8.14 11.75 5.08
N SER A 125 8.94 10.74 4.71
CA SER A 125 8.71 9.98 3.49
C SER A 125 7.39 9.21 3.55
N SER A 126 7.15 8.48 4.65
CA SER A 126 5.92 7.73 4.87
C SER A 126 4.68 8.64 5.00
N LEU A 127 4.83 9.85 5.56
CA LEU A 127 3.75 10.84 5.60
C LEU A 127 3.34 11.28 4.19
N VAL A 128 4.31 11.67 3.38
CA VAL A 128 4.08 12.11 2.00
C VAL A 128 3.57 10.93 1.14
N GLY A 129 4.19 9.77 1.27
CA GLY A 129 3.77 8.55 0.57
C GLY A 129 2.34 8.16 0.92
N SER A 130 1.99 8.12 2.20
CA SER A 130 0.63 7.79 2.66
C SER A 130 -0.41 8.80 2.19
N PHE A 131 -0.10 10.09 2.17
CA PHE A 131 -1.00 11.11 1.66
C PHE A 131 -1.29 10.91 0.16
N ILE A 132 -0.26 10.70 -0.64
CA ILE A 132 -0.39 10.48 -2.08
C ILE A 132 -1.11 9.15 -2.38
N ASP A 133 -0.78 8.08 -1.65
CA ASP A 133 -1.46 6.79 -1.76
C ASP A 133 -2.96 6.93 -1.52
N THR A 134 -3.34 7.52 -0.40
CA THR A 134 -4.74 7.72 -0.04
C THR A 134 -5.46 8.59 -1.07
N LEU A 135 -4.86 9.70 -1.49
CA LEU A 135 -5.47 10.60 -2.47
C LEU A 135 -5.70 9.90 -3.81
N ILE A 136 -4.69 9.25 -4.36
CA ILE A 136 -4.78 8.56 -5.66
C ILE A 136 -5.78 7.40 -5.58
N PHE A 137 -5.65 6.57 -4.55
CA PHE A 137 -6.51 5.39 -4.41
C PHE A 137 -7.99 5.77 -4.32
N PHE A 138 -8.36 6.61 -3.35
CA PHE A 138 -9.77 6.94 -3.14
C PHE A 138 -10.36 7.74 -4.29
N PHE A 139 -9.59 8.63 -4.88
CA PHE A 139 -10.03 9.38 -6.05
C PHE A 139 -10.29 8.46 -7.25
N LEU A 140 -9.32 7.62 -7.63
CA LEU A 140 -9.47 6.74 -8.78
C LEU A 140 -10.51 5.64 -8.57
N ALA A 141 -10.56 5.05 -7.37
CA ALA A 141 -11.48 3.98 -7.06
C ALA A 141 -12.94 4.47 -6.95
N PHE A 142 -13.18 5.63 -6.33
CA PHE A 142 -14.53 5.99 -5.86
C PHE A 142 -15.06 7.34 -6.33
N ALA A 143 -14.26 8.19 -6.98
CA ALA A 143 -14.78 9.46 -7.51
C ALA A 143 -15.89 9.21 -8.55
N GLY A 144 -17.01 9.91 -8.40
CA GLY A 144 -18.18 9.77 -9.27
C GLY A 144 -19.10 8.58 -8.97
N THR A 145 -18.84 7.79 -7.92
CA THR A 145 -19.69 6.64 -7.54
C THR A 145 -20.86 7.01 -6.62
N GLY A 146 -20.90 8.24 -6.12
CA GLY A 146 -21.89 8.68 -5.11
C GLY A 146 -21.59 8.19 -3.69
N LEU A 147 -20.50 7.42 -3.48
CA LEU A 147 -20.07 6.95 -2.16
C LEU A 147 -19.35 8.05 -1.37
N PRO A 148 -19.39 8.04 -0.02
CA PRO A 148 -18.72 9.03 0.81
C PRO A 148 -17.21 8.78 0.92
N TRP A 149 -16.54 8.68 -0.22
CA TRP A 149 -15.13 8.32 -0.31
C TRP A 149 -14.17 9.29 0.39
N ALA A 150 -14.56 10.57 0.51
CA ALA A 150 -13.73 11.57 1.18
C ALA A 150 -13.60 11.29 2.69
N SER A 151 -14.69 10.83 3.35
CA SER A 151 -14.63 10.42 4.76
C SER A 151 -13.80 9.14 4.94
N TRP A 152 -13.90 8.19 4.02
CA TRP A 152 -13.07 6.99 4.02
C TRP A 152 -11.60 7.32 3.84
N ALA A 153 -11.27 8.24 2.90
CA ALA A 153 -9.91 8.71 2.68
C ALA A 153 -9.34 9.39 3.94
N ALA A 154 -10.13 10.23 4.61
CA ALA A 154 -9.71 10.87 5.85
C ALA A 154 -9.45 9.86 6.97
N GLY A 155 -10.34 8.88 7.16
CA GLY A 155 -10.18 7.81 8.16
C GLY A 155 -8.96 6.92 7.88
N ASP A 156 -8.78 6.51 6.62
CA ASP A 156 -7.61 5.75 6.15
C ASP A 156 -6.31 6.51 6.42
N PHE A 157 -6.26 7.79 6.07
CA PHE A 157 -5.08 8.62 6.30
C PHE A 157 -4.77 8.79 7.79
N CYS A 158 -5.78 9.03 8.64
CA CYS A 158 -5.60 9.11 10.09
C CYS A 158 -5.03 7.81 10.67
N ALA A 159 -5.54 6.65 10.23
CA ALA A 159 -5.00 5.35 10.65
C ALA A 159 -3.55 5.17 10.21
N LYS A 160 -3.20 5.57 8.97
CA LYS A 160 -1.82 5.55 8.47
C LYS A 160 -0.90 6.44 9.30
N LEU A 161 -1.34 7.62 9.75
CA LEU A 161 -0.55 8.50 10.64
C LEU A 161 -0.18 7.79 11.94
N VAL A 162 -1.13 7.11 12.57
CA VAL A 162 -0.87 6.32 13.79
C VAL A 162 0.14 5.22 13.48
N MET A 163 -0.04 4.50 12.38
CA MET A 163 0.88 3.41 11.97
C MET A 163 2.28 3.92 11.69
N ILE A 164 2.45 5.09 11.07
CA ILE A 164 3.76 5.73 10.86
C ILE A 164 4.47 5.90 12.21
N GLY A 165 3.79 6.47 13.20
CA GLY A 165 4.36 6.63 14.55
C GLY A 165 4.79 5.30 15.19
N LEU A 166 3.94 4.28 15.11
CA LEU A 166 4.20 2.95 15.66
C LEU A 166 5.38 2.27 14.94
N LEU A 167 5.50 2.42 13.63
CA LEU A 167 6.52 1.74 12.82
C LEU A 167 7.90 2.41 12.90
N LEU A 168 8.03 3.60 13.46
CA LEU A 168 9.35 4.20 13.74
C LEU A 168 10.18 3.34 14.69
N TYR A 169 9.54 2.67 15.65
CA TYR A 169 10.26 1.81 16.59
C TYR A 169 10.88 0.58 15.90
N PRO A 170 10.11 -0.29 15.18
CA PRO A 170 10.70 -1.39 14.43
C PRO A 170 11.68 -0.93 13.36
N PHE A 171 11.46 0.20 12.69
CA PHE A 171 12.45 0.77 11.77
C PHE A 171 13.80 0.99 12.45
N ARG A 172 13.81 1.65 13.61
CA ARG A 172 15.05 1.88 14.38
C ARG A 172 15.73 0.59 14.78
N LEU A 173 14.94 -0.41 15.21
CA LEU A 173 15.45 -1.72 15.61
C LEU A 173 16.11 -2.43 14.42
N LEU A 174 15.42 -2.51 13.28
CA LEU A 174 15.94 -3.13 12.06
C LEU A 174 17.23 -2.46 11.58
N VAL A 175 17.23 -1.14 11.50
CA VAL A 175 18.42 -0.40 11.08
C VAL A 175 19.59 -0.68 12.01
N ARG A 176 19.38 -0.74 13.34
CA ARG A 176 20.45 -1.05 14.30
C ARG A 176 20.97 -2.48 14.14
N LEU A 177 20.07 -3.45 14.01
CA LEU A 177 20.43 -4.86 13.86
C LEU A 177 21.28 -5.12 12.61
N PHE A 178 20.89 -4.52 11.50
CA PHE A 178 21.57 -4.73 10.21
C PHE A 178 22.72 -3.75 9.93
N SER A 179 22.86 -2.67 10.72
CA SER A 179 23.99 -1.74 10.61
C SER A 179 25.20 -2.17 11.45
N THR A 180 25.09 -3.13 12.35
CA THR A 180 26.25 -3.70 13.05
C THR A 180 27.07 -4.52 12.07
N PRO A 181 28.35 -4.16 11.82
CA PRO A 181 29.19 -5.02 10.99
C PRO A 181 29.28 -6.39 11.66
N PHE A 182 29.05 -7.45 10.88
CA PHE A 182 29.38 -8.82 11.27
C PHE A 182 30.86 -8.78 11.68
N ARG A 183 31.13 -8.72 12.98
CA ARG A 183 32.49 -8.95 13.47
C ARG A 183 32.82 -10.39 13.08
N SER A 184 33.61 -10.55 12.03
CA SER A 184 34.31 -11.79 11.77
C SER A 184 35.04 -12.17 13.07
N PRO A 185 34.80 -13.39 13.63
CA PRO A 185 35.65 -13.87 14.70
C PRO A 185 37.06 -13.96 14.15
N ALA A 186 37.98 -13.30 14.84
CA ALA A 186 39.42 -13.39 14.59
C ALA A 186 39.93 -14.80 14.91
#